data_d0ae04d01b17c3b1971986e7f8b58473
#
_entry.id   d0ae04d01b17c3b1971986e7f8b58473
#
_cell.length_a   1.000
_cell.length_b   1.000
_cell.length_c   1.000
_cell.angle_alpha   90.00
_cell.angle_beta   90.00
_cell.angle_gamma   90.00
#
_symmetry.space_group_name_H-M   'P 1'
#
loop_
_entity.id
_entity.type
_entity.pdbx_description
1 polymer ?
#
loop_
_entity_poly.entity_id
_entity_poly.type
_entity_poly.pdbx_seq_one_letter_code
_entity_poly.pdbx_strand_id
1 'polypeptide(L)'
;MAARAPIDENEVVRKRMGWRFRWVSSFHNDFNYDFNVSFKPEEVAAGRALYNFQQAPEWAAGLEDLSGDSVFYKDDSGEIFHTYSTYGRGGEQFLGIYGYLDVMPKGRNENGPYHSLTDWARPRNKYGKRGDVEANGRYHAPSCGCTAHKS
;
A
#
# COMPACT_ATOMS: atom_id res chain seq x y z
N MET A 1 11.65 5.05 -1.23
CA MET A 1 10.71 3.96 -0.91
C MET A 1 11.52 2.69 -0.66
N ALA A 2 11.14 1.91 0.34
CA ALA A 2 11.71 0.59 0.61
C ALA A 2 10.63 -0.48 0.37
N ALA A 3 11.02 -1.67 -0.11
CA ALA A 3 10.14 -2.81 -0.25
C ALA A 3 10.91 -4.10 0.03
N ARG A 4 10.26 -5.06 0.70
CA ARG A 4 10.82 -6.37 1.03
C ARG A 4 10.68 -7.34 -0.15
N ALA A 5 11.32 -6.99 -1.26
CA ALA A 5 11.44 -7.81 -2.45
C ALA A 5 12.86 -7.67 -3.03
N PRO A 6 13.37 -8.66 -3.79
CA PRO A 6 14.62 -8.54 -4.51
C PRO A 6 14.69 -7.26 -5.34
N ILE A 7 15.87 -6.65 -5.44
CA ILE A 7 16.02 -5.33 -6.09
C ILE A 7 15.65 -5.36 -7.58
N ASP A 8 15.92 -6.44 -8.27
CA ASP A 8 15.59 -6.66 -9.67
C ASP A 8 14.05 -6.68 -9.90
N GLU A 9 13.31 -7.32 -9.02
CA GLU A 9 11.83 -7.30 -9.05
C GLU A 9 11.29 -5.88 -8.80
N ASN A 10 11.83 -5.16 -7.82
CA ASN A 10 11.49 -3.78 -7.55
C ASN A 10 11.74 -2.89 -8.77
N GLU A 11 12.87 -3.07 -9.47
CA GLU A 11 13.21 -2.31 -10.67
C GLU A 11 12.26 -2.58 -11.84
N VAL A 12 11.78 -3.80 -12.02
CA VAL A 12 10.76 -4.13 -13.03
C VAL A 12 9.48 -3.32 -12.77
N VAL A 13 9.01 -3.29 -11.51
CA VAL A 13 7.81 -2.53 -11.14
C VAL A 13 8.05 -1.03 -11.30
N ARG A 14 9.18 -0.50 -10.81
CA ARG A 14 9.54 0.91 -10.91
C ARG A 14 9.53 1.39 -12.36
N LYS A 15 10.16 0.64 -13.26
CA LYS A 15 10.22 0.94 -14.71
C LYS A 15 8.82 0.91 -15.34
N ARG A 16 8.03 -0.12 -15.05
CA ARG A 16 6.65 -0.25 -15.55
C ARG A 16 5.77 0.93 -15.13
N MET A 17 5.94 1.40 -13.90
CA MET A 17 5.16 2.52 -13.35
C MET A 17 5.71 3.89 -13.78
N GLY A 18 6.90 3.96 -14.36
CA GLY A 18 7.57 5.20 -14.72
C GLY A 18 8.02 6.02 -13.49
N TRP A 19 8.24 5.37 -12.36
CA TRP A 19 8.63 6.05 -11.14
C TRP A 19 10.10 6.49 -11.17
N ARG A 20 10.36 7.73 -10.76
CA ARG A 20 11.70 8.35 -10.78
C ARG A 20 12.35 8.46 -9.40
N PHE A 21 11.58 8.28 -8.32
CA PHE A 21 12.14 8.30 -6.98
C PHE A 21 13.02 7.09 -6.72
N ARG A 22 13.93 7.23 -5.74
CA ARG A 22 14.81 6.14 -5.31
C ARG A 22 13.99 5.05 -4.64
N TRP A 23 14.17 3.82 -5.09
CA TRP A 23 13.60 2.64 -4.48
C TRP A 23 14.74 1.71 -4.05
N VAL A 24 14.68 1.20 -2.83
CA VAL A 24 15.66 0.30 -2.24
C VAL A 24 14.99 -1.00 -1.81
N SER A 25 15.77 -2.07 -1.77
CA SER A 25 15.32 -3.37 -1.26
C SER A 25 15.68 -3.49 0.23
N SER A 26 14.72 -3.96 1.02
CA SER A 26 14.91 -4.40 2.40
C SER A 26 14.83 -5.93 2.54
N PHE A 27 14.96 -6.66 1.44
CA PHE A 27 14.72 -8.11 1.39
C PHE A 27 15.65 -8.93 2.29
N HIS A 28 16.89 -8.48 2.47
CA HIS A 28 17.90 -9.20 3.25
C HIS A 28 18.24 -8.51 4.58
N ASN A 29 17.34 -7.71 5.13
CA ASN A 29 17.56 -7.04 6.41
C ASN A 29 16.27 -6.95 7.23
N ASP A 30 16.39 -6.51 8.47
CA ASP A 30 15.30 -6.45 9.43
C ASP A 30 14.47 -5.16 9.37
N PHE A 31 14.75 -4.24 8.44
CA PHE A 31 14.11 -2.93 8.37
C PHE A 31 12.57 -2.99 8.47
N ASN A 32 11.93 -3.88 7.71
CA ASN A 32 10.47 -4.00 7.73
C ASN A 32 9.96 -4.55 9.06
N TYR A 33 10.71 -5.45 9.70
CA TYR A 33 10.36 -5.99 11.02
C TYR A 33 10.55 -4.95 12.12
N ASP A 34 11.63 -4.17 12.07
CA ASP A 34 11.92 -3.09 13.03
C ASP A 34 10.84 -2.00 13.01
N PHE A 35 10.22 -1.79 11.84
CA PHE A 35 9.12 -0.85 11.67
C PHE A 35 7.73 -1.51 11.75
N ASN A 36 7.63 -2.76 12.18
CA ASN A 36 6.37 -3.49 12.36
C ASN A 36 5.45 -3.47 11.12
N VAL A 37 6.04 -3.56 9.94
CA VAL A 37 5.32 -3.67 8.66
C VAL A 37 5.51 -5.03 7.99
N SER A 38 6.32 -5.91 8.59
CA SER A 38 6.44 -7.33 8.24
C SER A 38 6.34 -8.15 9.52
N PHE A 39 5.79 -9.35 9.43
CA PHE A 39 5.48 -10.18 10.58
C PHE A 39 6.16 -11.53 10.47
N LYS A 40 6.72 -12.00 11.58
CA LYS A 40 7.24 -13.36 11.68
C LYS A 40 6.08 -14.33 11.97
N PRO A 41 6.02 -15.48 11.29
CA PRO A 41 4.93 -16.44 11.48
C PRO A 41 4.69 -16.84 12.94
N GLU A 42 5.76 -16.98 13.72
CA GLU A 42 5.70 -17.31 15.14
C GLU A 42 5.11 -16.18 16.01
N GLU A 43 5.30 -14.91 15.61
CA GLU A 43 4.69 -13.77 16.31
C GLU A 43 3.21 -13.67 16.00
N VAL A 44 2.83 -13.91 14.74
CA VAL A 44 1.42 -13.97 14.32
C VAL A 44 0.70 -15.11 15.04
N ALA A 45 1.26 -16.32 15.01
CA ALA A 45 0.67 -17.49 15.66
C ALA A 45 0.52 -17.33 17.19
N ALA A 46 1.42 -16.57 17.82
CA ALA A 46 1.38 -16.28 19.25
C ALA A 46 0.55 -15.03 19.60
N GLY A 47 -0.07 -14.37 18.62
CA GLY A 47 -0.84 -13.13 18.82
C GLY A 47 0.02 -11.95 19.32
N ARG A 48 1.32 -11.94 19.01
CA ARG A 48 2.25 -10.89 19.41
C ARG A 48 2.66 -9.94 18.31
N ALA A 49 2.21 -10.18 17.07
CA ALA A 49 2.47 -9.28 15.97
C ALA A 49 1.88 -7.89 16.25
N LEU A 50 2.67 -6.84 16.03
CA LEU A 50 2.26 -5.46 16.24
C LEU A 50 2.17 -4.74 14.91
N TYR A 51 1.10 -3.96 14.72
CA TYR A 51 0.92 -3.05 13.59
C TYR A 51 0.23 -1.77 14.05
N ASN A 52 0.69 -0.63 13.60
CA ASN A 52 0.10 0.66 13.95
C ASN A 52 -0.01 0.86 15.48
N PHE A 53 1.06 0.54 16.22
CA PHE A 53 1.20 0.67 17.68
C PHE A 53 0.22 -0.16 18.52
N GLN A 54 -0.41 -1.16 17.94
CA GLN A 54 -1.33 -2.08 18.62
C GLN A 54 -1.17 -3.50 18.09
N GLN A 55 -1.82 -4.46 18.72
CA GLN A 55 -1.85 -5.83 18.23
C GLN A 55 -2.40 -5.86 16.81
N ALA A 56 -1.72 -6.55 15.91
CA ALA A 56 -2.13 -6.68 14.53
C ALA A 56 -3.53 -7.32 14.44
N PRO A 57 -4.45 -6.74 13.65
CA PRO A 57 -5.79 -7.29 13.52
C PRO A 57 -5.76 -8.63 12.77
N GLU A 58 -6.78 -9.46 12.97
CA GLU A 58 -6.87 -10.81 12.38
C GLU A 58 -6.69 -10.83 10.85
N TRP A 59 -7.20 -9.80 10.16
CA TRP A 59 -7.04 -9.70 8.71
C TRP A 59 -5.58 -9.52 8.26
N ALA A 60 -4.72 -9.02 9.13
CA ALA A 60 -3.29 -8.86 8.86
C ALA A 60 -2.52 -10.19 8.96
N ALA A 61 -3.07 -11.19 9.64
CA ALA A 61 -2.42 -12.48 9.88
C ALA A 61 -2.10 -13.25 8.58
N GLY A 62 -2.85 -12.99 7.49
CA GLY A 62 -2.62 -13.59 6.17
C GLY A 62 -1.70 -12.78 5.26
N LEU A 63 -1.18 -11.63 5.73
CA LEU A 63 -0.34 -10.74 4.95
C LEU A 63 1.10 -10.77 5.50
N GLU A 64 2.06 -10.93 4.61
CA GLU A 64 3.47 -10.91 5.01
C GLU A 64 3.97 -9.51 5.28
N ASP A 65 3.52 -8.53 4.47
CA ASP A 65 3.96 -7.15 4.51
C ASP A 65 2.77 -6.17 4.43
N LEU A 66 2.85 -5.12 5.21
CA LEU A 66 1.90 -4.00 5.20
C LEU A 66 2.61 -2.69 4.87
N SER A 67 1.86 -1.62 4.65
CA SER A 67 2.42 -0.31 4.37
C SER A 67 2.68 0.49 5.64
N GLY A 68 3.74 1.29 5.62
CA GLY A 68 4.03 2.30 6.62
C GLY A 68 4.82 3.44 5.99
N ASP A 69 4.63 4.64 6.53
CA ASP A 69 5.39 5.83 6.15
C ASP A 69 6.21 6.29 7.34
N SER A 70 7.52 6.43 7.16
CA SER A 70 8.44 6.88 8.20
C SER A 70 9.28 8.04 7.72
N VAL A 71 9.48 9.01 8.58
CA VAL A 71 10.28 10.21 8.32
C VAL A 71 11.52 10.21 9.18
N PHE A 72 12.64 10.49 8.55
CA PHE A 72 13.94 10.59 9.20
C PHE A 72 14.54 11.98 8.93
N TYR A 73 15.15 12.54 9.95
CA TYR A 73 15.94 13.75 9.85
C TYR A 73 17.42 13.39 10.06
N LYS A 74 18.26 13.85 9.16
CA LYS A 74 19.72 13.77 9.31
C LYS A 74 20.25 15.15 9.64
N ASP A 75 20.91 15.27 10.78
CA ASP A 75 21.52 16.54 11.21
C ASP A 75 22.87 16.82 10.52
N ASP A 76 23.44 17.97 10.83
CA ASP A 76 24.71 18.42 10.25
C ASP A 76 25.92 17.58 10.71
N SER A 77 25.81 16.87 11.83
CA SER A 77 26.80 15.91 12.31
C SER A 77 26.75 14.58 11.58
N GLY A 78 25.66 14.33 10.85
CA GLY A 78 25.40 13.08 10.14
C GLY A 78 24.58 12.08 10.95
N GLU A 79 24.14 12.43 12.16
CA GLU A 79 23.26 11.60 12.98
C GLU A 79 21.85 11.57 12.40
N ILE A 80 21.21 10.39 12.47
CA ILE A 80 19.89 10.16 11.87
C ILE A 80 18.87 9.95 12.97
N PHE A 81 17.84 10.77 12.96
CA PHE A 81 16.72 10.73 13.90
C PHE A 81 15.46 10.21 13.21
N HIS A 82 14.80 9.24 13.81
CA HIS A 82 13.45 8.85 13.43
C HIS A 82 12.46 9.82 14.07
N THR A 83 11.73 10.60 13.26
CA THR A 83 10.91 11.71 13.76
C THR A 83 9.42 11.48 13.66
N TYR A 84 8.99 10.56 12.79
CA TYR A 84 7.56 10.29 12.59
C TYR A 84 7.36 8.92 11.96
N SER A 85 6.30 8.24 12.34
CA SER A 85 5.75 7.10 11.61
C SER A 85 4.24 7.10 11.62
N THR A 86 3.65 6.62 10.52
CA THR A 86 2.23 6.36 10.41
C THR A 86 1.99 5.11 9.58
N TYR A 87 0.85 4.46 9.80
CA TYR A 87 0.51 3.16 9.24
C TYR A 87 -0.93 3.12 8.75
N GLY A 88 -1.22 2.17 7.86
CA GLY A 88 -2.56 1.99 7.33
C GLY A 88 -3.15 3.29 6.76
N ARG A 89 -4.34 3.63 7.20
CA ARG A 89 -5.03 4.85 6.74
C ARG A 89 -4.34 6.16 7.14
N GLY A 90 -3.43 6.13 8.09
CA GLY A 90 -2.64 7.32 8.45
C GLY A 90 -1.77 7.85 7.31
N GLY A 91 -1.37 7.00 6.35
CA GLY A 91 -0.65 7.39 5.14
C GLY A 91 -1.51 8.15 4.11
N GLU A 92 -2.84 8.15 4.25
CA GLU A 92 -3.75 8.79 3.29
C GLU A 92 -3.54 10.32 3.19
N GLN A 93 -3.06 10.95 4.25
CA GLN A 93 -2.72 12.37 4.26
C GLN A 93 -1.64 12.73 3.21
N PHE A 94 -0.84 11.76 2.78
CA PHE A 94 0.18 11.96 1.75
C PHE A 94 -0.33 11.68 0.33
N LEU A 95 -1.57 11.24 0.20
CA LEU A 95 -2.23 10.95 -1.07
C LEU A 95 -3.18 12.09 -1.40
N GLY A 96 -2.73 13.05 -2.22
CA GLY A 96 -3.50 14.25 -2.56
C GLY A 96 -4.91 13.99 -3.10
N ILE A 97 -5.16 12.80 -3.68
CA ILE A 97 -6.50 12.41 -4.16
C ILE A 97 -7.53 12.39 -3.04
N TYR A 98 -7.15 11.96 -1.84
CA TYR A 98 -8.08 11.90 -0.71
C TYR A 98 -8.55 13.30 -0.28
N GLY A 99 -7.65 14.28 -0.30
CA GLY A 99 -8.02 15.68 -0.01
C GLY A 99 -9.08 16.22 -0.97
N TYR A 100 -9.01 15.86 -2.25
CA TYR A 100 -10.05 16.23 -3.22
C TYR A 100 -11.37 15.49 -2.96
N LEU A 101 -11.30 14.19 -2.68
CA LEU A 101 -12.50 13.40 -2.42
C LEU A 101 -13.24 13.85 -1.16
N ASP A 102 -12.51 14.23 -0.10
CA ASP A 102 -13.07 14.66 1.17
C ASP A 102 -13.92 15.94 1.05
N VAL A 103 -13.64 16.78 0.07
CA VAL A 103 -14.41 18.01 -0.19
C VAL A 103 -15.51 17.85 -1.24
N MET A 104 -15.62 16.66 -1.86
CA MET A 104 -16.66 16.39 -2.84
C MET A 104 -17.99 15.98 -2.19
N PRO A 105 -19.16 16.33 -2.78
CA PRO A 105 -20.48 16.01 -2.19
C PRO A 105 -20.71 14.52 -1.89
N LYS A 106 -20.12 13.62 -2.65
CA LYS A 106 -20.20 12.15 -2.44
C LYS A 106 -19.09 11.61 -1.52
N GLY A 107 -18.14 12.46 -1.13
CA GLY A 107 -17.00 12.04 -0.32
C GLY A 107 -16.18 10.94 -1.00
N ARG A 108 -15.55 10.11 -0.21
CA ARG A 108 -14.71 8.99 -0.68
C ARG A 108 -15.50 7.81 -1.21
N ASN A 109 -16.78 7.72 -0.89
CA ASN A 109 -17.68 6.63 -1.33
C ASN A 109 -17.14 5.22 -1.00
N GLU A 110 -16.55 5.07 0.16
CA GLU A 110 -15.91 3.80 0.61
C GLU A 110 -16.90 2.85 1.30
N ASN A 111 -18.13 3.30 1.53
CA ASN A 111 -19.16 2.54 2.24
C ASN A 111 -19.98 1.69 1.26
N GLY A 112 -19.83 0.40 1.33
CA GLY A 112 -20.63 -0.54 0.53
C GLY A 112 -19.92 -1.86 0.29
N PRO A 113 -20.65 -2.90 -0.14
CA PRO A 113 -20.09 -4.25 -0.28
C PRO A 113 -19.03 -4.38 -1.39
N TYR A 114 -18.87 -3.35 -2.21
CA TYR A 114 -17.95 -3.34 -3.36
C TYR A 114 -16.91 -2.22 -3.27
N HIS A 115 -16.91 -1.44 -2.18
CA HIS A 115 -16.01 -0.30 -1.99
C HIS A 115 -15.01 -0.61 -0.88
N SER A 116 -14.01 -1.42 -1.17
CA SER A 116 -12.81 -1.44 -0.36
C SER A 116 -11.85 -0.35 -0.84
N LEU A 117 -10.96 0.10 0.04
CA LEU A 117 -9.89 1.05 -0.30
C LEU A 117 -9.08 0.66 -1.54
N THR A 118 -9.03 -0.63 -1.86
CA THR A 118 -8.27 -1.18 -2.96
C THR A 118 -9.04 -1.25 -4.28
N ASP A 119 -10.36 -1.10 -4.26
CA ASP A 119 -11.19 -1.32 -5.45
C ASP A 119 -11.23 -0.12 -6.38
N TRP A 120 -11.20 1.10 -5.84
CA TRP A 120 -11.30 2.31 -6.64
C TRP A 120 -10.00 3.14 -6.71
N ALA A 121 -9.12 3.06 -5.71
CA ALA A 121 -7.80 3.68 -5.73
C ALA A 121 -6.76 2.66 -6.23
N ARG A 122 -6.70 2.43 -7.52
CA ARG A 122 -5.80 1.43 -8.12
C ARG A 122 -4.50 2.05 -8.62
N PRO A 123 -3.42 1.26 -8.73
CA PRO A 123 -2.23 1.68 -9.44
C PRO A 123 -2.56 2.10 -10.88
N ARG A 124 -1.89 3.14 -11.38
CA ARG A 124 -2.14 3.72 -12.70
C ARG A 124 -2.30 2.69 -13.83
N ASN A 125 -1.52 1.62 -13.81
CA ASN A 125 -1.54 0.58 -14.83
C ASN A 125 -2.72 -0.41 -14.70
N LYS A 126 -3.54 -0.27 -13.68
CA LYS A 126 -4.77 -1.05 -13.46
C LYS A 126 -6.02 -0.33 -13.97
N TYR A 127 -5.90 0.94 -14.37
CA TYR A 127 -6.95 1.65 -15.10
C TYR A 127 -6.76 1.36 -16.59
N GLY A 128 -7.74 0.68 -17.18
CA GLY A 128 -7.75 0.44 -18.62
C GLY A 128 -8.00 1.73 -19.42
N LYS A 129 -7.82 1.66 -20.73
CA LYS A 129 -8.09 2.81 -21.63
C LYS A 129 -9.57 3.23 -21.63
N ARG A 130 -10.47 2.36 -21.18
CA ARG A 130 -11.91 2.61 -21.00
C ARG A 130 -12.36 1.85 -19.78
N GLY A 131 -12.57 2.55 -18.69
CA GLY A 131 -13.30 2.03 -17.54
C GLY A 131 -14.70 2.63 -17.56
N ASP A 132 -15.69 1.83 -17.29
CA ASP A 132 -17.07 2.29 -17.15
C ASP A 132 -17.35 2.59 -15.69
N VAL A 133 -17.97 3.74 -15.44
CA VAL A 133 -18.46 4.13 -14.12
C VAL A 133 -19.98 4.06 -14.15
N GLU A 134 -20.56 3.17 -13.37
CA GLU A 134 -22.01 3.10 -13.21
C GLU A 134 -22.57 4.39 -12.58
N ALA A 135 -23.85 4.64 -12.76
CA ALA A 135 -24.55 5.81 -12.18
C ALA A 135 -24.44 5.88 -10.64
N ASN A 136 -24.22 4.76 -9.99
CA ASN A 136 -23.96 4.67 -8.53
C ASN A 136 -22.52 4.99 -8.14
N GLY A 137 -21.64 5.29 -9.12
CA GLY A 137 -20.22 5.57 -8.92
C GLY A 137 -19.30 4.35 -8.91
N ARG A 138 -19.85 3.15 -9.19
CA ARG A 138 -19.04 1.92 -9.28
C ARG A 138 -18.23 1.91 -10.57
N TYR A 139 -16.92 1.72 -10.43
CA TYR A 139 -16.01 1.56 -11.58
C TYR A 139 -15.91 0.09 -11.96
N HIS A 140 -16.15 -0.20 -13.23
CA HIS A 140 -15.84 -1.49 -13.84
C HIS A 140 -14.58 -1.37 -14.67
N ALA A 141 -13.56 -2.13 -14.31
CA ALA A 141 -12.41 -2.29 -15.18
C ALA A 141 -12.87 -2.93 -16.51
N PRO A 142 -12.25 -2.55 -17.65
CA PRO A 142 -12.49 -3.24 -18.91
C PRO A 142 -12.33 -4.75 -18.69
N SER A 143 -13.28 -5.54 -19.16
CA SER A 143 -13.13 -6.99 -19.14
C SER A 143 -11.83 -7.34 -19.83
N CYS A 144 -10.88 -7.93 -19.10
CA CYS A 144 -9.75 -8.58 -19.75
C CYS A 144 -10.34 -9.62 -20.71
N GLY A 145 -10.05 -9.49 -21.98
CA GLY A 145 -10.42 -10.49 -22.99
C GLY A 145 -9.62 -11.79 -22.85
N CYS A 146 -9.41 -12.24 -21.63
CA CYS A 146 -8.91 -13.57 -21.33
C CYS A 146 -10.07 -14.53 -21.50
N THR A 147 -10.23 -15.04 -22.72
CA THR A 147 -10.99 -16.27 -22.95
C THR A 147 -10.44 -17.33 -22.03
N ALA A 148 -11.22 -17.70 -21.02
CA ALA A 148 -10.97 -18.89 -20.26
C ALA A 148 -10.94 -20.05 -21.24
N HIS A 149 -9.76 -20.62 -21.49
CA HIS A 149 -9.66 -21.93 -22.09
C HIS A 149 -10.33 -22.91 -21.12
N LYS A 150 -11.56 -23.31 -21.46
CA LYS A 150 -12.16 -24.50 -20.89
C LYS A 150 -11.40 -25.69 -21.50
N SER A 151 -10.67 -26.39 -20.68
CA SER A 151 -10.27 -27.78 -20.88
C SER A 151 -11.13 -28.66 -19.99
#